data_a11cabfd1cc12471bccebc8c93456592
#
_entry.id   a11cabfd1cc12471bccebc8c93456592
#
_cell.length_a   1.000
_cell.length_b   1.000
_cell.length_c   1.000
_cell.angle_alpha   90.00
_cell.angle_beta   90.00
_cell.angle_gamma   90.00
#
_symmetry.space_group_name_H-M   'P 1'
#
loop_
_entity.id
_entity.type
_entity.pdbx_description
1 polymer ?
#
loop_
_entity_poly.entity_id
_entity_poly.type
_entity_poly.pdbx_seq_one_letter_code
_entity_poly.pdbx_strand_id
1 'polypeptide(L)' 'MRENINIGIWFAVNKDNKLFLFTSEPRRVGDGWFGDFFLNSLIHDNIKTMLKGSKYSFNDEPQYLEFTVARI' A
#
# COMPACT_ATOMS: atom_id res chain seq x y z
N MET A 1 -24.84 -16.97 0.73
CA MET A 1 -24.73 -15.55 1.13
C MET A 1 -23.30 -15.09 0.92
N ARG A 2 -23.15 -13.95 0.30
CA ARG A 2 -21.81 -13.37 0.09
C ARG A 2 -21.48 -12.47 1.26
N GLU A 3 -20.28 -12.64 1.77
CA GLU A 3 -19.72 -11.74 2.75
C GLU A 3 -18.70 -10.84 2.08
N ASN A 4 -18.70 -9.59 2.46
CA ASN A 4 -17.67 -8.66 2.02
C ASN A 4 -16.67 -8.44 3.15
N ILE A 5 -15.40 -8.50 2.80
CA ILE A 5 -14.31 -8.24 3.73
C ILE A 5 -13.65 -6.93 3.33
N ASN A 6 -13.55 -6.01 4.27
CA ASN A 6 -12.83 -4.77 4.05
C ASN A 6 -11.38 -4.94 4.51
N ILE A 7 -10.46 -4.60 3.64
CA ILE A 7 -9.03 -4.66 3.91
C ILE A 7 -8.45 -3.25 3.78
N GLY A 8 -7.88 -2.75 4.86
CA GLY A 8 -7.21 -1.48 4.85
C GLY A 8 -5.71 -1.67 4.73
N ILE A 9 -5.08 -0.94 3.82
CA ILE A 9 -3.64 -1.04 3.56
C ILE A 9 -3.06 0.36 3.41
N TRP A 10 -1.92 0.57 4.04
CA TRP A 10 -1.11 1.76 3.82
C TRP A 10 -0.08 1.49 2.75
N PHE A 11 0.24 2.49 1.95
CA PHE A 11 1.35 2.39 1.02
C PHE A 11 2.19 3.65 1.05
N ALA A 12 3.46 3.47 0.75
CA ALA A 12 4.42 4.56 0.65
C ALA A 12 5.46 4.20 -0.40
N VAL A 13 6.07 5.22 -0.98
CA VAL A 13 7.07 5.06 -2.02
C VAL A 13 8.43 5.45 -1.45
N ASN A 14 9.41 4.59 -1.65
CA ASN A 14 10.79 4.83 -1.24
C ASN A 14 11.48 5.84 -2.16
N LYS A 15 12.64 6.31 -1.71
CA LYS A 15 13.45 7.25 -2.48
C LYS A 15 13.86 6.71 -3.85
N ASP A 16 13.95 5.38 -4.00
CA ASP A 16 14.26 4.71 -5.26
C ASP A 16 13.01 4.41 -6.10
N ASN A 17 11.87 5.00 -5.77
CA ASN A 17 10.58 4.83 -6.44
C ASN A 17 9.96 3.43 -6.29
N LYS A 18 10.41 2.66 -5.33
CA LYS A 18 9.79 1.37 -5.03
C LYS A 18 8.61 1.53 -4.10
N LEU A 19 7.51 0.86 -4.46
CA LEU A 19 6.30 0.85 -3.66
C LEU A 19 6.40 -0.19 -2.55
N PHE A 20 6.00 0.21 -1.34
CA PHE A 20 5.91 -0.69 -0.20
C PHE A 20 4.53 -0.60 0.42
N LEU A 21 4.01 -1.76 0.86
CA LEU A 21 2.74 -1.87 1.54
C LEU A 21 2.94 -2.15 3.01
N PHE A 22 2.06 -1.58 3.82
CA PHE A 22 2.13 -1.70 5.28
C PHE A 22 0.75 -2.00 5.86
N THR A 23 0.72 -2.75 6.96
CA THR A 23 -0.52 -3.05 7.67
C THR A 23 -0.96 -1.91 8.58
N SER A 24 -0.02 -1.06 8.98
CA SER A 24 -0.26 0.14 9.79
C SER A 24 0.47 1.33 9.19
N GLU A 25 0.16 2.53 9.65
CA GLU A 25 0.77 3.74 9.12
C GLU A 25 2.29 3.68 9.28
N PRO A 26 3.05 3.72 8.16
CA PRO A 26 4.50 3.73 8.24
C PRO A 26 5.04 5.10 8.64
N ARG A 27 6.26 5.10 9.17
CA ARG A 27 6.98 6.33 9.51
C ARG A 27 8.17 6.51 8.59
N ARG A 28 8.44 7.76 8.25
CA ARG A 28 9.64 8.09 7.49
C ARG A 28 10.87 8.00 8.39
N VAL A 29 11.84 7.20 7.98
CA VAL A 29 13.11 7.04 8.70
C VAL A 29 14.24 7.13 7.67
N GLY A 30 15.03 8.19 7.71
CA GLY A 30 16.07 8.40 6.72
C GLY A 30 15.52 8.45 5.31
N ASP A 31 16.05 7.62 4.42
CA ASP A 31 15.65 7.55 3.01
C ASP A 31 14.58 6.49 2.73
N GLY A 32 13.93 6.00 3.76
CA GLY A 32 12.93 4.95 3.61
C GLY A 32 11.78 5.08 4.58
N TRP A 33 10.99 4.03 4.63
CA TRP A 33 9.82 3.93 5.49
C TRP A 33 9.96 2.77 6.44
N PHE A 34 9.52 2.96 7.67
CA PHE A 34 9.55 1.94 8.71
C PHE A 34 8.13 1.64 9.18
N GLY A 35 7.82 0.35 9.28
CA GLY A 35 6.52 -0.12 9.75
C GLY A 35 6.36 -1.61 9.48
N ASP A 36 5.16 -2.12 9.77
CA ASP A 36 4.84 -3.52 9.57
C ASP A 36 4.48 -3.76 8.10
N PHE A 37 5.30 -4.53 7.40
CA PHE A 37 5.08 -4.83 5.99
C PHE A 37 3.87 -5.73 5.79
N PHE A 38 3.12 -5.43 4.75
CA PHE A 38 2.09 -6.31 4.24
C PHE A 38 2.63 -7.07 3.04
N LEU A 39 2.80 -8.38 3.19
CA LEU A 39 3.42 -9.21 2.18
C LEU A 39 2.38 -10.05 1.44
N ASN A 40 1.76 -9.47 0.45
CA ASN A 40 0.85 -10.18 -0.44
C ASN A 40 1.10 -9.69 -1.87
N SER A 41 1.71 -10.56 -2.67
CA SER A 41 2.14 -10.20 -4.02
C SER A 41 0.97 -9.82 -4.93
N LEU A 42 -0.16 -10.50 -4.79
CA LEU A 42 -1.34 -10.22 -5.63
C LEU A 42 -1.88 -8.82 -5.35
N ILE A 43 -2.03 -8.48 -4.08
CA ILE A 43 -2.52 -7.14 -3.69
C ILE A 43 -1.50 -6.08 -4.06
N HIS A 44 -0.22 -6.36 -3.85
CA HIS A 44 0.86 -5.45 -4.24
C HIS A 44 0.80 -5.14 -5.73
N ASP A 45 0.66 -6.15 -6.57
CA ASP A 45 0.60 -5.97 -8.03
C ASP A 45 -0.65 -5.20 -8.43
N ASN A 46 -1.78 -5.44 -7.80
CA ASN A 46 -3.01 -4.69 -8.05
C ASN A 46 -2.86 -3.22 -7.72
N ILE A 47 -2.27 -2.91 -6.58
CA ILE A 47 -2.04 -1.52 -6.18
C ILE A 47 -1.04 -0.86 -7.12
N LYS A 48 0.03 -1.55 -7.47
CA LYS A 48 1.04 -1.05 -8.39
C LYS A 48 0.42 -0.71 -9.75
N THR A 49 -0.45 -1.58 -10.25
CA THR A 49 -1.16 -1.35 -11.53
C THR A 49 -2.10 -0.15 -11.42
N MET A 50 -2.85 -0.06 -10.33
CA MET A 50 -3.78 1.05 -10.10
C MET A 50 -3.06 2.40 -10.01
N LEU A 51 -1.85 2.40 -9.45
CA LEU A 51 -1.04 3.61 -9.29
C LEU A 51 -0.16 3.90 -10.52
N LYS A 52 -0.23 3.08 -11.54
CA LYS A 52 0.56 3.27 -12.77
C LYS A 52 0.22 4.63 -13.38
N GLY A 53 1.26 5.43 -13.59
CA GLY A 53 1.08 6.80 -14.08
C GLY A 53 0.80 7.83 -12.99
N SER A 54 0.58 7.41 -11.76
CA SER A 54 0.47 8.33 -10.62
C SER A 54 1.84 8.86 -10.24
N LYS A 55 1.86 10.09 -9.69
CA LYS A 55 3.11 10.78 -9.35
C LYS A 55 3.43 10.70 -7.85
N TYR A 56 3.16 9.56 -7.23
CA TYR A 56 3.57 9.37 -5.85
C TYR A 56 5.09 9.23 -5.79
N SER A 57 5.69 9.87 -4.82
CA SER A 57 7.13 9.86 -4.61
C SER A 57 7.46 9.71 -3.13
N PHE A 58 8.73 9.61 -2.82
CA PHE A 58 9.20 9.56 -1.44
C PHE A 58 8.77 10.77 -0.61
N ASN A 59 8.58 11.92 -1.25
CA ASN A 59 8.18 13.14 -0.55
C ASN A 59 6.71 13.17 -0.15
N ASP A 60 5.90 12.26 -0.70
CA ASP A 60 4.49 12.18 -0.35
C ASP A 60 4.31 11.45 0.97
N GLU A 61 3.27 11.86 1.71
CA GLU A 61 2.90 11.18 2.93
C GLU A 61 2.34 9.79 2.62
N PRO A 62 2.38 8.85 3.58
CA PRO A 62 1.76 7.55 3.38
C PRO A 62 0.28 7.69 3.04
N GLN A 63 -0.19 6.83 2.16
CA GLN A 63 -1.57 6.83 1.69
C GLN A 63 -2.28 5.60 2.21
N TYR A 64 -3.55 5.78 2.56
CA TYR A 64 -4.39 4.68 3.02
C TYR A 64 -5.37 4.29 1.93
N LEU A 65 -5.44 2.98 1.66
CA LEU A 65 -6.40 2.41 0.72
C LEU A 65 -7.24 1.35 1.42
N GLU A 66 -8.52 1.37 1.14
CA GLU A 66 -9.43 0.36 1.65
C GLU A 66 -10.04 -0.40 0.48
N PHE A 67 -9.97 -1.73 0.55
CA PHE A 67 -10.54 -2.61 -0.45
C PHE A 67 -11.70 -3.39 0.14
N THR A 68 -12.71 -3.61 -0.68
CA THR A 68 -13.77 -4.55 -0.37
C THR A 68 -13.59 -5.79 -1.22
N VAL A 69 -13.41 -6.93 -0.57
CA VAL A 69 -13.25 -8.20 -1.26
C VAL A 69 -14.52 -9.01 -1.02
N ALA A 70 -15.14 -9.43 -2.14
CA ALA A 70 -16.32 -10.30 -2.04
C ALA A 70 -15.86 -11.72 -1.69
N ARG A 71 -16.46 -12.28 -0.65
CA ARG A 71 -16.19 -13.64 -0.23
C ARG A 71 -17.38 -14.51 -0.60
N ILE A 72 -17.09 -15.56 -1.30
CA ILE A 72 -18.11 -16.53 -1.70
C ILE A 72 -18.10 -17.72 -0.77
#